data_11916ddc794a2631e34fd437ef11ff23
#
_entry.id   11916ddc794a2631e34fd437ef11ff23
#
_cell.length_a   1.000
_cell.length_b   1.000
_cell.length_c   1.000
_cell.angle_alpha   90.00
_cell.angle_beta   90.00
_cell.angle_gamma   90.00
#
_symmetry.space_group_name_H-M   'P 1'
#
loop_
_entity.id
_entity.type
_entity.pdbx_description
1 polymer ?
#
loop_
_entity_poly.entity_id
_entity_poly.type
_entity_poly.pdbx_seq_one_letter_code
_entity_poly.pdbx_strand_id
1 'polypeptide(L)'
;MKKVATNTIDAGLLAKMFLAGAKNLEVKKEWINELNVFPVPDGDTGTNMTLTIMSAVKEVNSLTEVNMYNLSKAISSGSLRGARGNSGVILSQLLRGFTKKIRDYQELNAEILAEAMEKAVETAYKAVMKPKEGTILTVAKGAAEKAAELAPESEDLNAFIEDVLAHAEYVLSQTPEMLPVLKEAGVVDSGGQGLMQVLKGAFDALMGKEVDYKVETVSTGSSSQGTASNPYIDAQAEQEINFTYCTQFLIMLEHPFTENQETEFKSYLESIGDSIVVVADDEIVKVHVHTNDPGMAMQRGLTYGSLTTIIIENMRLERDEKISAMKEKEMQNTANAENEIKAAEKNEPEVPAEEKEMGFISVSIGEGINEIFRGLGVDYIIEGGQTMNPSTEDMLNAIEKVNAKNIFILPNNKNIIMAANQAASLTEDKNIIVIPTKTIPQGITALVNYIPDSTPEDNAERMGEEIQLVKTGQVTYAVRDTVIDDKEIKQDDYMGIGDKGILSVGTDMEKTVLEMIGEMIDEDSAILSIYYGEEMNEDSANEIAEKVEEEYPDVEVEVHYGGQPIYYYVISVE
;
A
#
# COMPACT_ATOMS: atom_id res chain seq x y z
N MET A 1 -22.65 24.83 -24.09
CA MET A 1 -23.12 23.53 -24.63
C MET A 1 -24.35 23.11 -23.82
N LYS A 2 -25.45 22.69 -24.46
CA LYS A 2 -26.60 22.14 -23.72
C LYS A 2 -26.17 20.82 -23.08
N LYS A 3 -26.24 20.73 -21.74
CA LYS A 3 -26.10 19.45 -21.04
C LYS A 3 -27.16 18.49 -21.63
N VAL A 4 -26.73 17.40 -22.26
CA VAL A 4 -27.63 16.30 -22.62
C VAL A 4 -27.89 15.57 -21.29
N ALA A 5 -29.14 15.54 -20.85
CA ALA A 5 -29.53 14.75 -19.69
C ALA A 5 -29.24 13.27 -20.01
N THR A 6 -28.33 12.67 -19.29
CA THR A 6 -28.03 11.23 -19.39
C THR A 6 -28.87 10.54 -18.32
N ASN A 7 -29.86 9.77 -18.73
CA ASN A 7 -30.80 9.14 -17.79
C ASN A 7 -30.39 7.73 -17.40
N THR A 8 -29.44 7.11 -18.13
CA THR A 8 -28.96 5.77 -17.88
C THR A 8 -27.46 5.64 -18.19
N ILE A 9 -26.79 4.68 -17.55
CA ILE A 9 -25.39 4.31 -17.79
C ILE A 9 -25.38 2.89 -18.35
N ASP A 10 -24.90 2.72 -19.57
CA ASP A 10 -24.62 1.41 -20.16
C ASP A 10 -23.23 0.87 -19.76
N ALA A 11 -22.95 -0.38 -20.14
CA ALA A 11 -21.67 -1.03 -19.81
C ALA A 11 -20.45 -0.31 -20.42
N GLY A 12 -20.59 0.27 -21.62
CA GLY A 12 -19.50 0.99 -22.28
C GLY A 12 -19.15 2.30 -21.56
N LEU A 13 -20.17 3.03 -21.11
CA LEU A 13 -20.01 4.25 -20.32
C LEU A 13 -19.47 3.92 -18.92
N LEU A 14 -19.99 2.88 -18.26
CA LEU A 14 -19.50 2.43 -16.96
C LEU A 14 -18.02 2.01 -17.01
N ALA A 15 -17.60 1.31 -18.07
CA ALA A 15 -16.18 0.96 -18.26
C ALA A 15 -15.30 2.22 -18.34
N LYS A 16 -15.72 3.24 -19.10
CA LYS A 16 -15.00 4.52 -19.17
C LYS A 16 -14.95 5.23 -17.81
N MET A 17 -16.07 5.25 -17.08
CA MET A 17 -16.14 5.83 -15.74
C MET A 17 -15.19 5.11 -14.78
N PHE A 18 -15.15 3.78 -14.80
CA PHE A 18 -14.25 2.98 -13.97
C PHE A 18 -12.77 3.26 -14.28
N LEU A 19 -12.40 3.26 -15.57
CA LEU A 19 -11.03 3.54 -16.02
C LEU A 19 -10.59 4.97 -15.64
N ALA A 20 -11.47 5.95 -15.77
CA ALA A 20 -11.20 7.33 -15.37
C ALA A 20 -11.03 7.46 -13.84
N GLY A 21 -11.86 6.78 -13.07
CA GLY A 21 -11.74 6.73 -11.62
C GLY A 21 -10.41 6.14 -11.18
N ALA A 22 -10.00 5.02 -11.80
CA ALA A 22 -8.71 4.39 -11.54
C ALA A 22 -7.53 5.32 -11.86
N LYS A 23 -7.59 6.00 -13.01
CA LYS A 23 -6.55 6.95 -13.42
C LYS A 23 -6.46 8.16 -12.49
N ASN A 24 -7.58 8.69 -12.03
CA ASN A 24 -7.58 9.81 -11.10
C ASN A 24 -6.98 9.42 -9.73
N LEU A 25 -7.26 8.19 -9.27
CA LEU A 25 -6.62 7.64 -8.07
C LEU A 25 -5.11 7.51 -8.25
N GLU A 26 -4.65 6.92 -9.37
CA GLU A 26 -3.24 6.73 -9.70
C GLU A 26 -2.47 8.06 -9.67
N VAL A 27 -2.98 9.08 -10.34
CA VAL A 27 -2.35 10.41 -10.39
C VAL A 27 -2.22 11.06 -9.01
N LYS A 28 -3.12 10.73 -8.09
CA LYS A 28 -3.15 11.32 -6.74
C LYS A 28 -2.63 10.38 -5.65
N LYS A 29 -2.02 9.29 -6.04
CA LYS A 29 -1.53 8.23 -5.15
C LYS A 29 -0.64 8.75 -4.03
N GLU A 30 0.37 9.56 -4.37
CA GLU A 30 1.34 10.07 -3.39
C GLU A 30 0.68 11.03 -2.38
N TRP A 31 -0.17 11.91 -2.86
CA TRP A 31 -0.93 12.79 -1.96
C TRP A 31 -1.82 12.00 -0.98
N ILE A 32 -2.43 10.89 -1.43
CA ILE A 32 -3.23 10.01 -0.55
C ILE A 32 -2.34 9.29 0.46
N ASN A 33 -1.11 8.90 0.08
CA ASN A 33 -0.12 8.35 0.98
C ASN A 33 0.25 9.34 2.11
N GLU A 34 0.40 10.62 1.79
CA GLU A 34 0.68 11.68 2.77
C GLU A 34 -0.42 11.85 3.83
N LEU A 35 -1.66 11.51 3.51
CA LEU A 35 -2.79 11.56 4.44
C LEU A 35 -2.88 10.34 5.37
N ASN A 36 -2.08 9.30 5.11
CA ASN A 36 -2.16 8.05 5.84
C ASN A 36 -1.52 8.14 7.23
N VAL A 37 -2.34 8.34 8.24
CA VAL A 37 -1.93 8.36 9.66
C VAL A 37 -2.68 7.32 10.50
N PHE A 38 -3.61 6.58 9.91
CA PHE A 38 -4.46 5.59 10.59
C PHE A 38 -4.79 4.41 9.65
N PRO A 39 -4.79 3.14 10.13
CA PRO A 39 -4.48 2.67 11.49
C PRO A 39 -2.98 2.67 11.80
N VAL A 40 -2.14 2.77 10.80
CA VAL A 40 -0.67 2.86 10.86
C VAL A 40 -0.22 3.99 9.94
N PRO A 41 0.70 4.83 10.34
CA PRO A 41 1.24 5.89 9.49
C PRO A 41 2.36 5.38 8.56
N ASP A 42 2.08 4.30 7.82
CA ASP A 42 3.02 3.66 6.89
C ASP A 42 3.04 4.28 5.48
N GLY A 43 2.16 5.27 5.24
CA GLY A 43 2.14 6.04 4.00
C GLY A 43 1.83 5.22 2.74
N ASP A 44 1.15 4.08 2.85
CA ASP A 44 0.94 3.13 1.76
C ASP A 44 -0.50 3.05 1.23
N THR A 45 -1.45 3.75 1.83
CA THR A 45 -2.88 3.69 1.49
C THR A 45 -3.14 3.97 0.01
N GLY A 46 -2.59 5.06 -0.53
CA GLY A 46 -2.73 5.42 -1.95
C GLY A 46 -2.12 4.37 -2.87
N THR A 47 -0.96 3.84 -2.50
CA THR A 47 -0.27 2.76 -3.23
C THR A 47 -1.11 1.48 -3.25
N ASN A 48 -1.58 1.03 -2.10
CA ASN A 48 -2.40 -0.19 -1.98
C ASN A 48 -3.70 -0.09 -2.77
N MET A 49 -4.42 1.03 -2.66
CA MET A 49 -5.66 1.26 -3.41
C MET A 49 -5.40 1.34 -4.91
N THR A 50 -4.32 2.01 -5.34
CA THR A 50 -3.95 2.11 -6.76
C THR A 50 -3.61 0.74 -7.34
N LEU A 51 -2.73 -0.03 -6.70
CA LEU A 51 -2.37 -1.38 -7.18
C LEU A 51 -3.59 -2.30 -7.27
N THR A 52 -4.50 -2.18 -6.30
CA THR A 52 -5.75 -2.95 -6.28
C THR A 52 -6.66 -2.62 -7.47
N ILE A 53 -6.92 -1.34 -7.73
CA ILE A 53 -7.82 -0.94 -8.82
C ILE A 53 -7.16 -1.16 -10.19
N MET A 54 -5.83 -1.00 -10.30
CA MET A 54 -5.08 -1.24 -11.54
C MET A 54 -5.07 -2.71 -11.95
N SER A 55 -5.11 -3.64 -11.01
CA SER A 55 -5.34 -5.05 -11.31
C SER A 55 -6.69 -5.28 -11.99
N ALA A 56 -7.75 -4.62 -11.54
CA ALA A 56 -9.05 -4.67 -12.20
C ALA A 56 -9.04 -3.96 -13.57
N VAL A 57 -8.34 -2.84 -13.72
CA VAL A 57 -8.15 -2.14 -15.01
C VAL A 57 -7.53 -3.08 -16.05
N LYS A 58 -6.54 -3.89 -15.67
CA LYS A 58 -5.91 -4.88 -16.55
C LYS A 58 -6.93 -5.89 -17.08
N GLU A 59 -7.80 -6.42 -16.23
CA GLU A 59 -8.86 -7.35 -16.65
C GLU A 59 -9.92 -6.65 -17.50
N VAL A 60 -10.35 -5.43 -17.16
CA VAL A 60 -11.30 -4.65 -17.96
C VAL A 60 -10.76 -4.36 -19.37
N ASN A 61 -9.48 -3.99 -19.49
CA ASN A 61 -8.84 -3.72 -20.78
C ASN A 61 -8.66 -4.99 -21.63
N SER A 62 -8.68 -6.16 -21.04
CA SER A 62 -8.58 -7.45 -21.75
C SER A 62 -9.92 -7.96 -22.30
N LEU A 63 -11.03 -7.30 -21.99
CA LEU A 63 -12.36 -7.70 -22.45
C LEU A 63 -12.50 -7.57 -23.97
N THR A 64 -12.85 -8.66 -24.62
CA THR A 64 -13.19 -8.68 -26.05
C THR A 64 -14.60 -8.18 -26.34
N GLU A 65 -15.51 -8.34 -25.36
CA GLU A 65 -16.89 -7.86 -25.41
C GLU A 65 -17.24 -7.15 -24.10
N VAL A 66 -17.60 -5.87 -24.20
CA VAL A 66 -18.00 -5.04 -23.05
C VAL A 66 -19.52 -5.09 -22.91
N ASN A 67 -20.00 -5.91 -21.99
CA ASN A 67 -21.36 -5.93 -21.49
C ASN A 67 -21.34 -5.88 -19.95
N MET A 68 -22.49 -5.62 -19.32
CA MET A 68 -22.55 -5.40 -17.88
C MET A 68 -22.05 -6.61 -17.08
N TYR A 69 -22.33 -7.82 -17.54
CA TYR A 69 -21.92 -9.06 -16.89
C TYR A 69 -20.39 -9.24 -16.95
N ASN A 70 -19.79 -9.13 -18.15
CA ASN A 70 -18.34 -9.29 -18.34
C ASN A 70 -17.56 -8.19 -17.61
N LEU A 71 -18.04 -6.95 -17.68
CA LEU A 71 -17.44 -5.81 -16.99
C LEU A 71 -17.48 -6.00 -15.46
N SER A 72 -18.64 -6.40 -14.93
CA SER A 72 -18.80 -6.67 -13.50
C SER A 72 -17.87 -7.78 -13.01
N LYS A 73 -17.72 -8.84 -13.81
CA LYS A 73 -16.80 -9.95 -13.50
C LYS A 73 -15.34 -9.48 -13.51
N ALA A 74 -14.93 -8.72 -14.53
CA ALA A 74 -13.56 -8.21 -14.64
C ALA A 74 -13.20 -7.27 -13.47
N ILE A 75 -14.08 -6.33 -13.13
CA ILE A 75 -13.86 -5.41 -12.01
C ILE A 75 -13.79 -6.18 -10.68
N SER A 76 -14.74 -7.09 -10.43
CA SER A 76 -14.79 -7.87 -9.20
C SER A 76 -13.59 -8.80 -9.04
N SER A 77 -13.29 -9.61 -10.06
CA SER A 77 -12.19 -10.58 -10.04
C SER A 77 -10.83 -9.89 -9.96
N GLY A 78 -10.60 -8.90 -10.83
CA GLY A 78 -9.32 -8.19 -10.89
C GLY A 78 -9.02 -7.43 -9.61
N SER A 79 -9.99 -6.70 -9.04
CA SER A 79 -9.78 -6.00 -7.76
C SER A 79 -9.60 -6.96 -6.58
N LEU A 80 -10.28 -8.12 -6.59
CA LEU A 80 -10.19 -9.12 -5.54
C LEU A 80 -8.79 -9.74 -5.49
N ARG A 81 -8.26 -10.15 -6.65
CA ARG A 81 -6.92 -10.76 -6.76
C ARG A 81 -5.80 -9.77 -6.48
N GLY A 82 -5.95 -8.55 -6.98
CA GLY A 82 -4.97 -7.48 -6.80
C GLY A 82 -5.06 -6.76 -5.45
N ALA A 83 -5.97 -7.14 -4.55
CA ALA A 83 -6.17 -6.45 -3.28
C ALA A 83 -4.92 -6.51 -2.38
N ARG A 84 -4.47 -5.32 -1.94
CA ARG A 84 -3.29 -5.14 -1.10
C ARG A 84 -3.61 -4.28 0.12
N GLY A 85 -3.09 -4.66 1.27
CA GLY A 85 -3.32 -3.96 2.52
C GLY A 85 -4.81 -3.84 2.89
N ASN A 86 -5.11 -3.22 4.02
CA ASN A 86 -6.49 -3.05 4.48
C ASN A 86 -7.31 -2.17 3.52
N SER A 87 -6.73 -1.06 3.05
CA SER A 87 -7.40 -0.10 2.16
C SER A 87 -7.75 -0.71 0.79
N GLY A 88 -6.83 -1.49 0.21
CA GLY A 88 -7.08 -2.19 -1.05
C GLY A 88 -8.12 -3.29 -0.90
N VAL A 89 -8.06 -4.08 0.18
CA VAL A 89 -9.08 -5.12 0.44
C VAL A 89 -10.47 -4.50 0.60
N ILE A 90 -10.60 -3.41 1.37
CA ILE A 90 -11.89 -2.72 1.54
C ILE A 90 -12.39 -2.17 0.20
N LEU A 91 -11.53 -1.52 -0.60
CA LEU A 91 -11.89 -1.05 -1.94
C LEU A 91 -12.36 -2.20 -2.82
N SER A 92 -11.67 -3.35 -2.80
CA SER A 92 -12.07 -4.54 -3.57
C SER A 92 -13.45 -5.06 -3.17
N GLN A 93 -13.80 -5.02 -1.88
CA GLN A 93 -15.10 -5.45 -1.37
C GLN A 93 -16.22 -4.45 -1.74
N LEU A 94 -15.94 -3.15 -1.73
CA LEU A 94 -16.86 -2.13 -2.24
C LEU A 94 -17.17 -2.38 -3.72
N LEU A 95 -16.14 -2.56 -4.55
CA LEU A 95 -16.27 -2.86 -5.98
C LEU A 95 -17.03 -4.17 -6.22
N ARG A 96 -16.73 -5.21 -5.43
CA ARG A 96 -17.41 -6.52 -5.52
C ARG A 96 -18.90 -6.42 -5.18
N GLY A 97 -19.25 -5.71 -4.12
CA GLY A 97 -20.65 -5.50 -3.74
C GLY A 97 -21.43 -4.73 -4.80
N PHE A 98 -20.84 -3.65 -5.31
CA PHE A 98 -21.39 -2.84 -6.38
C PHE A 98 -21.64 -3.67 -7.65
N THR A 99 -20.62 -4.36 -8.14
CA THR A 99 -20.70 -5.17 -9.37
C THR A 99 -21.64 -6.35 -9.24
N LYS A 100 -21.75 -6.95 -8.06
CA LYS A 100 -22.70 -8.04 -7.79
C LYS A 100 -24.15 -7.59 -8.02
N LYS A 101 -24.47 -6.34 -7.69
CA LYS A 101 -25.85 -5.81 -7.88
C LYS A 101 -26.13 -5.49 -9.34
N ILE A 102 -25.16 -4.89 -10.05
CA ILE A 102 -25.41 -4.35 -11.40
C ILE A 102 -25.31 -5.38 -12.53
N ARG A 103 -24.65 -6.50 -12.34
CA ARG A 103 -24.25 -7.46 -13.40
C ARG A 103 -25.41 -7.97 -14.29
N ASP A 104 -26.63 -8.02 -13.74
CA ASP A 104 -27.79 -8.59 -14.41
C ASP A 104 -28.66 -7.52 -15.12
N TYR A 105 -28.22 -6.25 -15.07
CA TYR A 105 -28.88 -5.12 -15.76
C TYR A 105 -28.19 -4.79 -17.07
N GLN A 106 -28.93 -4.21 -18.01
CA GLN A 106 -28.35 -3.68 -19.26
C GLN A 106 -27.93 -2.22 -19.14
N GLU A 107 -28.69 -1.45 -18.38
CA GLU A 107 -28.49 -0.04 -18.12
C GLU A 107 -28.77 0.27 -16.64
N LEU A 108 -28.08 1.25 -16.09
CA LEU A 108 -28.20 1.66 -14.70
C LEU A 108 -28.89 3.03 -14.64
N ASN A 109 -29.94 3.12 -13.85
CA ASN A 109 -30.60 4.37 -13.46
C ASN A 109 -30.23 4.74 -12.01
N ALA A 110 -30.78 5.83 -11.49
CA ALA A 110 -30.51 6.30 -10.13
C ALA A 110 -30.87 5.25 -9.05
N GLU A 111 -32.01 4.55 -9.20
CA GLU A 111 -32.46 3.54 -8.24
C GLU A 111 -31.50 2.35 -8.18
N ILE A 112 -31.08 1.81 -9.35
CA ILE A 112 -30.15 0.69 -9.45
C ILE A 112 -28.78 1.09 -8.88
N LEU A 113 -28.33 2.33 -9.15
CA LEU A 113 -27.07 2.84 -8.58
C LEU A 113 -27.13 2.96 -7.08
N ALA A 114 -28.21 3.47 -6.51
CA ALA A 114 -28.38 3.55 -5.06
C ALA A 114 -28.34 2.16 -4.41
N GLU A 115 -29.10 1.20 -4.94
CA GLU A 115 -29.08 -0.18 -4.46
C GLU A 115 -27.70 -0.85 -4.63
N ALA A 116 -26.95 -0.50 -5.69
CA ALA A 116 -25.60 -1.01 -5.90
C ALA A 116 -24.61 -0.43 -4.87
N MET A 117 -24.75 0.86 -4.53
CA MET A 117 -23.94 1.50 -3.48
C MET A 117 -24.26 0.93 -2.09
N GLU A 118 -25.53 0.70 -1.76
CA GLU A 118 -25.91 0.01 -0.53
C GLU A 118 -25.29 -1.40 -0.45
N LYS A 119 -25.33 -2.14 -1.57
CA LYS A 119 -24.72 -3.48 -1.62
C LYS A 119 -23.21 -3.46 -1.51
N ALA A 120 -22.56 -2.44 -2.05
CA ALA A 120 -21.13 -2.21 -1.88
C ALA A 120 -20.78 -2.04 -0.39
N VAL A 121 -21.49 -1.17 0.30
CA VAL A 121 -21.30 -0.91 1.73
C VAL A 121 -21.56 -2.16 2.57
N GLU A 122 -22.69 -2.87 2.36
CA GLU A 122 -23.00 -4.11 3.05
C GLU A 122 -21.86 -5.13 2.91
N THR A 123 -21.33 -5.28 1.70
CA THR A 123 -20.27 -6.26 1.40
C THR A 123 -18.97 -5.88 2.11
N ALA A 124 -18.58 -4.60 2.08
CA ALA A 124 -17.36 -4.12 2.70
C ALA A 124 -17.42 -4.19 4.24
N TYR A 125 -18.55 -3.81 4.85
CA TYR A 125 -18.71 -3.93 6.32
C TYR A 125 -18.65 -5.39 6.80
N LYS A 126 -19.15 -6.35 6.01
CA LYS A 126 -19.06 -7.79 6.36
C LYS A 126 -17.64 -8.33 6.29
N ALA A 127 -16.79 -7.75 5.47
CA ALA A 127 -15.40 -8.17 5.31
C ALA A 127 -14.49 -7.65 6.43
N VAL A 128 -14.90 -6.62 7.17
CA VAL A 128 -14.12 -6.02 8.25
C VAL A 128 -14.62 -6.51 9.60
N MET A 129 -13.78 -7.24 10.34
CA MET A 129 -14.16 -7.82 11.64
C MET A 129 -14.55 -6.77 12.69
N LYS A 130 -13.90 -5.61 12.69
CA LYS A 130 -14.14 -4.50 13.61
C LYS A 130 -14.17 -3.17 12.84
N PRO A 131 -15.26 -2.86 12.11
CA PRO A 131 -15.36 -1.62 11.37
C PRO A 131 -15.28 -0.40 12.32
N LYS A 132 -14.54 0.62 11.91
CA LYS A 132 -14.42 1.88 12.65
C LYS A 132 -15.05 3.01 11.84
N GLU A 133 -15.83 3.84 12.51
CA GLU A 133 -16.36 5.07 11.92
C GLU A 133 -15.23 6.10 11.75
N GLY A 134 -15.41 7.03 10.80
CA GLY A 134 -14.38 7.99 10.40
C GLY A 134 -13.37 7.45 9.38
N THR A 135 -13.72 6.37 8.66
CA THR A 135 -12.87 5.71 7.65
C THR A 135 -13.55 5.67 6.28
N ILE A 136 -12.87 5.09 5.27
CA ILE A 136 -13.43 4.81 3.94
C ILE A 136 -14.84 4.19 4.00
N LEU A 137 -15.11 3.35 5.01
CA LEU A 137 -16.43 2.72 5.20
C LEU A 137 -17.50 3.76 5.51
N THR A 138 -17.19 4.74 6.35
CA THR A 138 -18.11 5.84 6.72
C THR A 138 -18.40 6.72 5.50
N VAL A 139 -17.39 7.04 4.69
CA VAL A 139 -17.57 7.82 3.45
C VAL A 139 -18.44 7.07 2.45
N ALA A 140 -18.16 5.78 2.23
CA ALA A 140 -18.96 4.93 1.36
C ALA A 140 -20.42 4.82 1.83
N LYS A 141 -20.64 4.66 3.14
CA LYS A 141 -21.97 4.60 3.77
C LYS A 141 -22.73 5.90 3.58
N GLY A 142 -22.11 7.05 3.86
CA GLY A 142 -22.74 8.35 3.64
C GLY A 142 -23.13 8.59 2.18
N ALA A 143 -22.28 8.19 1.23
CA ALA A 143 -22.61 8.24 -0.19
C ALA A 143 -23.82 7.36 -0.53
N ALA A 144 -23.88 6.13 -0.02
CA ALA A 144 -24.98 5.19 -0.27
C ALA A 144 -26.31 5.66 0.35
N GLU A 145 -26.28 6.17 1.60
CA GLU A 145 -27.45 6.73 2.28
C GLU A 145 -28.03 7.92 1.51
N LYS A 146 -27.15 8.81 1.02
CA LYS A 146 -27.60 9.97 0.21
C LYS A 146 -28.13 9.53 -1.15
N ALA A 147 -27.55 8.53 -1.77
CA ALA A 147 -28.06 7.96 -3.01
C ALA A 147 -29.44 7.35 -2.82
N ALA A 148 -29.67 6.58 -1.75
CA ALA A 148 -30.97 6.00 -1.43
C ALA A 148 -32.05 7.08 -1.16
N GLU A 149 -31.68 8.19 -0.50
CA GLU A 149 -32.58 9.34 -0.25
C GLU A 149 -33.02 9.99 -1.56
N LEU A 150 -32.09 10.23 -2.49
CA LEU A 150 -32.35 11.00 -3.71
C LEU A 150 -32.92 10.17 -4.88
N ALA A 151 -32.65 8.87 -4.93
CA ALA A 151 -32.99 8.02 -6.08
C ALA A 151 -34.48 8.04 -6.47
N PRO A 152 -35.47 8.01 -5.54
CA PRO A 152 -36.88 7.97 -5.89
C PRO A 152 -37.40 9.23 -6.59
N GLU A 153 -36.74 10.37 -6.40
CA GLU A 153 -37.17 11.67 -6.93
C GLU A 153 -36.28 12.18 -8.07
N SER A 154 -35.25 11.37 -8.47
CA SER A 154 -34.24 11.82 -9.43
C SER A 154 -34.63 11.57 -10.87
N GLU A 155 -34.81 12.66 -11.65
CA GLU A 155 -35.02 12.63 -13.09
C GLU A 155 -33.75 12.89 -13.92
N ASP A 156 -32.68 13.45 -13.31
CA ASP A 156 -31.39 13.75 -13.92
C ASP A 156 -30.27 13.03 -13.19
N LEU A 157 -29.68 12.02 -13.82
CA LEU A 157 -28.62 11.19 -13.25
C LEU A 157 -27.34 11.98 -12.97
N ASN A 158 -27.05 13.03 -13.75
CA ASN A 158 -25.87 13.87 -13.51
C ASN A 158 -26.03 14.68 -12.22
N ALA A 159 -27.19 15.29 -12.01
CA ALA A 159 -27.50 16.03 -10.79
C ALA A 159 -27.52 15.08 -9.57
N PHE A 160 -28.11 13.89 -9.72
CA PHE A 160 -28.12 12.85 -8.70
C PHE A 160 -26.70 12.49 -8.24
N ILE A 161 -25.80 12.18 -9.17
CA ILE A 161 -24.43 11.80 -8.83
C ILE A 161 -23.65 12.98 -8.24
N GLU A 162 -23.85 14.20 -8.76
CA GLU A 162 -23.22 15.42 -8.24
C GLU A 162 -23.59 15.65 -6.76
N ASP A 163 -24.88 15.51 -6.41
CA ASP A 163 -25.37 15.66 -5.03
C ASP A 163 -24.86 14.56 -4.10
N VAL A 164 -24.79 13.30 -4.59
CA VAL A 164 -24.20 12.17 -3.83
C VAL A 164 -22.73 12.42 -3.56
N LEU A 165 -21.97 12.88 -4.57
CA LEU A 165 -20.55 13.20 -4.39
C LEU A 165 -20.33 14.36 -3.42
N ALA A 166 -21.13 15.42 -3.51
CA ALA A 166 -21.04 16.55 -2.59
C ALA A 166 -21.29 16.10 -1.13
N HIS A 167 -22.26 15.20 -0.91
CA HIS A 167 -22.52 14.66 0.42
C HIS A 167 -21.39 13.74 0.90
N ALA A 168 -20.85 12.88 0.04
CA ALA A 168 -19.72 12.03 0.38
C ALA A 168 -18.48 12.85 0.75
N GLU A 169 -18.23 13.97 0.07
CA GLU A 169 -17.15 14.90 0.40
C GLU A 169 -17.37 15.60 1.73
N TYR A 170 -18.61 15.98 2.04
CA TYR A 170 -18.98 16.48 3.37
C TYR A 170 -18.69 15.43 4.46
N VAL A 171 -19.11 14.17 4.25
CA VAL A 171 -18.83 13.08 5.21
C VAL A 171 -17.33 12.87 5.38
N LEU A 172 -16.55 12.89 4.31
CA LEU A 172 -15.09 12.80 4.36
C LEU A 172 -14.52 13.94 5.23
N SER A 173 -14.99 15.17 5.07
CA SER A 173 -14.54 16.31 5.86
C SER A 173 -14.85 16.18 7.35
N GLN A 174 -15.80 15.31 7.73
CA GLN A 174 -16.16 15.04 9.14
C GLN A 174 -15.36 13.88 9.76
N THR A 175 -14.56 13.15 8.98
CA THR A 175 -13.78 12.01 9.50
C THR A 175 -12.82 12.39 10.64
N PRO A 176 -12.20 13.59 10.69
CA PRO A 176 -11.39 14.02 11.83
C PRO A 176 -12.18 14.16 13.13
N GLU A 177 -13.49 14.48 13.06
CA GLU A 177 -14.32 14.56 14.26
C GLU A 177 -14.76 13.18 14.79
N MET A 178 -14.56 12.12 13.99
CA MET A 178 -14.91 10.74 14.34
C MET A 178 -13.69 9.93 14.82
N LEU A 179 -12.48 10.28 14.36
CA LEU A 179 -11.22 9.63 14.74
C LEU A 179 -10.23 10.66 15.27
N PRO A 180 -9.92 10.65 16.59
CA PRO A 180 -9.03 11.63 17.22
C PRO A 180 -7.67 11.77 16.54
N VAL A 181 -7.05 10.65 16.11
CA VAL A 181 -5.75 10.65 15.42
C VAL A 181 -5.76 11.45 14.11
N LEU A 182 -6.86 11.46 13.36
CA LEU A 182 -7.00 12.28 12.16
C LEU A 182 -7.10 13.76 12.51
N LYS A 183 -7.79 14.08 13.61
CA LYS A 183 -7.93 15.45 14.11
C LYS A 183 -6.60 16.00 14.60
N GLU A 184 -5.83 15.22 15.33
CA GLU A 184 -4.50 15.56 15.83
C GLU A 184 -3.53 15.81 14.68
N ALA A 185 -3.57 14.95 13.64
CA ALA A 185 -2.76 15.11 12.44
C ALA A 185 -3.27 16.20 11.47
N GLY A 186 -4.48 16.76 11.69
CA GLY A 186 -5.07 17.78 10.82
C GLY A 186 -5.42 17.27 9.42
N VAL A 187 -5.70 15.98 9.25
CA VAL A 187 -5.97 15.34 7.97
C VAL A 187 -7.32 14.63 7.97
N VAL A 188 -7.86 14.36 6.78
CA VAL A 188 -9.02 13.48 6.58
C VAL A 188 -8.56 12.04 6.38
N ASP A 189 -9.50 11.07 6.46
CA ASP A 189 -9.18 9.66 6.21
C ASP A 189 -8.62 9.44 4.79
N SER A 190 -7.42 8.87 4.72
CA SER A 190 -6.72 8.62 3.45
C SER A 190 -7.47 7.63 2.55
N GLY A 191 -8.06 6.58 3.11
CA GLY A 191 -8.87 5.62 2.36
C GLY A 191 -10.15 6.24 1.81
N GLY A 192 -10.85 7.06 2.61
CA GLY A 192 -12.01 7.84 2.18
C GLY A 192 -11.65 8.85 1.09
N GLN A 193 -10.50 9.51 1.21
CA GLN A 193 -9.99 10.41 0.18
C GLN A 193 -9.70 9.65 -1.12
N GLY A 194 -9.10 8.46 -1.05
CA GLY A 194 -8.87 7.59 -2.21
C GLY A 194 -10.18 7.19 -2.90
N LEU A 195 -11.20 6.79 -2.14
CA LEU A 195 -12.54 6.49 -2.68
C LEU A 195 -13.14 7.71 -3.39
N MET A 196 -13.03 8.90 -2.79
CA MET A 196 -13.51 10.13 -3.43
C MET A 196 -12.81 10.42 -4.75
N GLN A 197 -11.51 10.12 -4.88
CA GLN A 197 -10.80 10.30 -6.15
C GLN A 197 -11.31 9.33 -7.23
N VAL A 198 -11.61 8.08 -6.88
CA VAL A 198 -12.23 7.13 -7.81
C VAL A 198 -13.60 7.63 -8.28
N LEU A 199 -14.45 8.06 -7.35
CA LEU A 199 -15.80 8.55 -7.66
C LEU A 199 -15.78 9.84 -8.49
N LYS A 200 -14.89 10.80 -8.17
CA LYS A 200 -14.72 12.04 -8.93
C LYS A 200 -14.24 11.78 -10.36
N GLY A 201 -13.25 10.89 -10.54
CA GLY A 201 -12.78 10.52 -11.88
C GLY A 201 -13.87 9.82 -12.71
N ALA A 202 -14.67 8.96 -12.09
CA ALA A 202 -15.81 8.33 -12.73
C ALA A 202 -16.86 9.37 -13.17
N PHE A 203 -17.17 10.35 -12.33
CA PHE A 203 -18.09 11.43 -12.65
C PHE A 203 -17.58 12.34 -13.78
N ASP A 204 -16.29 12.66 -13.79
CA ASP A 204 -15.67 13.45 -14.86
C ASP A 204 -15.83 12.77 -16.23
N ALA A 205 -15.69 11.45 -16.29
CA ALA A 205 -15.96 10.68 -17.51
C ALA A 205 -17.44 10.69 -17.92
N LEU A 206 -18.37 10.59 -16.97
CA LEU A 206 -19.82 10.73 -17.22
C LEU A 206 -20.14 12.09 -17.82
N MET A 207 -19.49 13.16 -17.34
CA MET A 207 -19.65 14.53 -17.84
C MET A 207 -18.94 14.77 -19.19
N GLY A 208 -18.30 13.74 -19.76
CA GLY A 208 -17.62 13.82 -21.05
C GLY A 208 -16.34 14.64 -21.03
N LYS A 209 -15.70 14.81 -19.87
CA LYS A 209 -14.34 15.37 -19.79
C LYS A 209 -13.39 14.35 -20.42
N GLU A 210 -12.55 14.79 -21.36
CA GLU A 210 -11.53 13.92 -21.95
C GLU A 210 -10.49 13.56 -20.88
N VAL A 211 -10.44 12.28 -20.52
CA VAL A 211 -9.37 11.69 -19.71
C VAL A 211 -8.56 10.80 -20.65
N ASP A 212 -7.25 10.95 -20.68
CA ASP A 212 -6.38 10.05 -21.43
C ASP A 212 -6.38 8.68 -20.74
N TYR A 213 -7.17 7.75 -21.30
CA TYR A 213 -7.35 6.40 -20.77
C TYR A 213 -6.19 5.44 -21.10
N LYS A 214 -5.14 5.90 -21.78
CA LYS A 214 -3.97 5.06 -22.04
C LYS A 214 -3.23 4.84 -20.72
N VAL A 215 -3.62 3.79 -20.06
CA VAL A 215 -2.80 3.20 -18.98
C VAL A 215 -1.65 2.49 -19.68
N GLU A 216 -0.44 2.94 -19.46
CA GLU A 216 0.74 2.17 -19.83
C GLU A 216 0.73 0.88 -19.03
N THR A 217 0.32 -0.22 -19.68
CA THR A 217 0.39 -1.54 -19.07
C THR A 217 1.85 -1.89 -18.92
N VAL A 218 2.33 -1.88 -17.69
CA VAL A 218 3.58 -2.57 -17.35
C VAL A 218 3.33 -4.06 -17.59
N SER A 219 3.73 -4.52 -18.77
CA SER A 219 3.60 -5.92 -19.16
C SER A 219 4.65 -6.74 -18.43
N THR A 220 4.27 -7.37 -17.32
CA THR A 220 4.98 -8.55 -16.84
C THR A 220 4.63 -9.72 -17.77
N GLY A 221 5.32 -9.79 -18.90
CA GLY A 221 5.18 -10.88 -19.86
C GLY A 221 6.06 -12.06 -19.46
N SER A 222 5.44 -13.11 -19.00
CA SER A 222 6.03 -14.44 -18.98
C SER A 222 5.82 -15.08 -20.36
N SER A 223 6.89 -15.26 -21.14
CA SER A 223 7.00 -16.37 -22.10
C SER A 223 8.41 -16.48 -22.69
N SER A 224 9.06 -17.57 -22.38
CA SER A 224 9.90 -18.47 -23.21
C SER A 224 10.91 -17.91 -24.23
N GLN A 225 12.16 -18.26 -23.96
CA GLN A 225 13.24 -18.64 -24.90
C GLN A 225 13.80 -17.60 -25.88
N GLY A 226 15.03 -17.25 -25.60
CA GLY A 226 15.97 -16.64 -26.53
C GLY A 226 16.90 -15.66 -25.82
N THR A 227 18.18 -15.94 -25.81
CA THR A 227 19.27 -15.02 -25.46
C THR A 227 19.22 -13.78 -26.33
N ALA A 228 18.41 -12.80 -25.93
CA ALA A 228 18.40 -11.44 -26.44
C ALA A 228 18.26 -10.51 -25.26
N SER A 229 19.13 -9.52 -25.16
CA SER A 229 19.05 -8.39 -24.25
C SER A 229 17.59 -7.90 -24.14
N ASN A 230 17.15 -7.61 -22.93
CA ASN A 230 15.78 -7.19 -22.66
C ASN A 230 15.53 -5.84 -23.37
N PRO A 231 14.67 -5.79 -24.42
CA PRO A 231 14.45 -4.58 -25.22
C PRO A 231 13.96 -3.37 -24.38
N TYR A 232 13.46 -3.64 -23.17
CA TYR A 232 12.95 -2.60 -22.26
C TYR A 232 14.08 -1.88 -21.51
N ILE A 233 15.14 -2.60 -21.14
CA ILE A 233 16.34 -2.03 -20.51
C ILE A 233 17.11 -1.21 -21.55
N ASP A 234 17.25 -1.74 -22.75
CA ASP A 234 17.90 -1.03 -23.87
C ASP A 234 17.09 0.22 -24.28
N ALA A 235 15.75 0.15 -24.31
CA ALA A 235 14.90 1.29 -24.63
C ALA A 235 14.93 2.40 -23.56
N GLN A 236 15.05 2.06 -22.27
CA GLN A 236 15.24 3.05 -21.19
C GLN A 236 16.67 3.60 -21.16
N ALA A 237 17.66 2.78 -21.52
CA ALA A 237 19.05 3.24 -21.64
C ALA A 237 19.26 4.15 -22.86
N GLU A 238 18.44 4.01 -23.92
CA GLU A 238 18.48 4.83 -25.13
C GLU A 238 17.65 6.13 -25.05
N GLN A 239 16.79 6.32 -24.05
CA GLN A 239 16.09 7.60 -23.86
C GLN A 239 17.10 8.70 -23.47
N GLU A 240 17.39 9.60 -24.39
CA GLU A 240 18.20 10.78 -24.11
C GLU A 240 17.47 11.69 -23.11
N ILE A 241 18.01 11.79 -21.88
CA ILE A 241 17.60 12.82 -20.92
C ILE A 241 18.22 14.15 -21.37
N ASN A 242 17.43 14.96 -22.05
CA ASN A 242 17.86 16.26 -22.56
C ASN A 242 18.13 17.26 -21.43
N PHE A 243 17.34 17.21 -20.36
CA PHE A 243 17.47 18.05 -19.18
C PHE A 243 17.77 17.21 -17.95
N THR A 244 18.85 17.51 -17.27
CA THR A 244 19.44 16.64 -16.23
C THR A 244 18.69 16.69 -14.91
N TYR A 245 18.12 17.84 -14.55
CA TYR A 245 17.57 18.08 -13.22
C TYR A 245 16.05 18.25 -13.26
N CYS A 246 15.34 17.42 -12.49
CA CYS A 246 13.97 17.69 -12.05
C CYS A 246 14.05 18.76 -10.93
N THR A 247 13.43 19.90 -11.15
CA THR A 247 13.52 21.03 -10.23
C THR A 247 12.12 21.44 -9.82
N GLN A 248 11.83 21.37 -8.52
CA GLN A 248 10.54 21.76 -7.94
C GLN A 248 10.77 22.79 -6.84
N PHE A 249 9.92 23.79 -6.75
CA PHE A 249 9.91 24.76 -5.65
C PHE A 249 8.58 25.49 -5.55
N LEU A 250 8.33 26.04 -4.36
CA LEU A 250 7.19 26.92 -4.11
C LEU A 250 7.69 28.37 -4.03
N ILE A 251 6.94 29.31 -4.61
CA ILE A 251 7.15 30.75 -4.48
C ILE A 251 6.08 31.29 -3.55
N MET A 252 6.47 31.83 -2.41
CA MET A 252 5.59 32.57 -1.52
C MET A 252 5.45 33.99 -2.08
N LEU A 253 4.28 34.32 -2.59
CA LEU A 253 4.04 35.57 -3.31
C LEU A 253 4.05 36.78 -2.35
N GLU A 254 4.79 37.83 -2.72
CA GLU A 254 4.74 39.13 -2.02
C GLU A 254 3.64 40.04 -2.58
N HIS A 255 3.21 39.77 -3.83
CA HIS A 255 2.19 40.52 -4.54
C HIS A 255 1.34 39.54 -5.41
N PRO A 256 0.08 39.91 -5.76
CA PRO A 256 -0.76 39.07 -6.63
C PRO A 256 -0.07 38.70 -7.93
N PHE A 257 -0.06 37.42 -8.25
CA PHE A 257 0.53 36.85 -9.47
C PHE A 257 -0.49 36.93 -10.60
N THR A 258 -0.23 37.75 -11.61
CA THR A 258 -1.16 38.02 -12.71
C THR A 258 -1.04 36.97 -13.81
N GLU A 259 -2.11 36.73 -14.61
CA GLU A 259 -2.09 35.83 -15.76
C GLU A 259 -0.98 36.16 -16.78
N ASN A 260 -0.65 37.43 -16.94
CA ASN A 260 0.46 37.85 -17.81
C ASN A 260 1.82 37.42 -17.26
N GLN A 261 2.01 37.52 -15.93
CA GLN A 261 3.25 37.09 -15.26
C GLN A 261 3.37 35.54 -15.28
N GLU A 262 2.27 34.84 -15.14
CA GLU A 262 2.22 33.39 -15.29
C GLU A 262 2.63 32.95 -16.70
N THR A 263 2.08 33.58 -17.72
CA THR A 263 2.40 33.31 -19.13
C THR A 263 3.88 33.63 -19.43
N GLU A 264 4.37 34.78 -18.94
CA GLU A 264 5.77 35.16 -19.09
C GLU A 264 6.71 34.20 -18.39
N PHE A 265 6.34 33.73 -17.18
CA PHE A 265 7.16 32.82 -16.41
C PHE A 265 7.15 31.41 -17.06
N LYS A 266 6.04 30.90 -17.51
CA LYS A 266 5.95 29.66 -18.29
C LYS A 266 6.83 29.71 -19.54
N SER A 267 6.73 30.80 -20.34
CA SER A 267 7.54 30.96 -21.53
C SER A 267 9.04 31.09 -21.23
N TYR A 268 9.42 31.68 -20.09
CA TYR A 268 10.80 31.70 -19.64
C TYR A 268 11.30 30.30 -19.29
N LEU A 269 10.52 29.52 -18.52
CA LEU A 269 10.87 28.14 -18.17
C LEU A 269 10.98 27.25 -19.41
N GLU A 270 10.10 27.43 -20.42
CA GLU A 270 10.19 26.73 -21.71
C GLU A 270 11.49 27.03 -22.47
N SER A 271 12.08 28.20 -22.26
CA SER A 271 13.35 28.56 -22.88
C SER A 271 14.58 27.88 -22.26
N ILE A 272 14.44 27.32 -21.02
CA ILE A 272 15.54 26.70 -20.26
C ILE A 272 15.30 25.25 -19.88
N GLY A 273 14.11 24.70 -20.23
CA GLY A 273 13.73 23.34 -19.83
C GLY A 273 12.49 22.81 -20.54
N ASP A 274 12.05 21.63 -20.10
CA ASP A 274 10.79 21.01 -20.52
C ASP A 274 10.00 20.52 -19.29
N SER A 275 8.88 19.82 -19.54
CA SER A 275 8.00 19.24 -18.50
C SER A 275 7.54 20.27 -17.46
N ILE A 276 7.19 21.46 -17.92
CA ILE A 276 6.92 22.63 -17.10
C ILE A 276 5.52 22.57 -16.52
N VAL A 277 5.43 22.70 -15.19
CA VAL A 277 4.17 22.88 -14.46
C VAL A 277 4.31 24.16 -13.61
N VAL A 278 3.46 25.14 -13.86
CA VAL A 278 3.32 26.36 -13.03
C VAL A 278 1.86 26.46 -12.65
N VAL A 279 1.56 26.32 -11.36
CA VAL A 279 0.22 26.44 -10.80
C VAL A 279 0.25 27.55 -9.75
N ALA A 280 -0.53 28.59 -9.98
CA ALA A 280 -0.63 29.73 -9.08
C ALA A 280 -1.94 29.68 -8.27
N ASP A 281 -1.83 30.04 -6.98
CA ASP A 281 -2.92 30.37 -6.07
C ASP A 281 -2.71 31.82 -5.58
N ASP A 282 -3.60 32.33 -4.74
CA ASP A 282 -3.54 33.74 -4.28
C ASP A 282 -2.25 34.08 -3.51
N GLU A 283 -1.64 33.11 -2.82
CA GLU A 283 -0.46 33.31 -1.96
C GLU A 283 0.77 32.53 -2.41
N ILE A 284 0.62 31.49 -3.26
CA ILE A 284 1.69 30.55 -3.58
C ILE A 284 1.69 30.22 -5.07
N VAL A 285 2.89 30.10 -5.66
CA VAL A 285 3.07 29.49 -7.00
C VAL A 285 3.92 28.22 -6.87
N LYS A 286 3.36 27.09 -7.27
CA LYS A 286 4.09 25.82 -7.40
C LYS A 286 4.75 25.74 -8.76
N VAL A 287 6.04 25.46 -8.79
CA VAL A 287 6.85 25.33 -10.01
C VAL A 287 7.47 23.95 -10.08
N HIS A 288 7.37 23.32 -11.25
CA HIS A 288 8.11 22.12 -11.62
C HIS A 288 8.68 22.32 -13.03
N VAL A 289 9.95 22.01 -13.24
CA VAL A 289 10.62 22.11 -14.54
C VAL A 289 11.78 21.12 -14.62
N HIS A 290 11.92 20.44 -15.75
CA HIS A 290 13.14 19.70 -16.07
C HIS A 290 14.13 20.64 -16.78
N THR A 291 15.29 20.89 -16.21
CA THR A 291 16.25 21.86 -16.72
C THR A 291 17.69 21.41 -16.47
N ASN A 292 18.63 21.96 -17.24
CA ASN A 292 20.05 21.83 -16.94
C ASN A 292 20.58 22.94 -16.01
N ASP A 293 19.77 23.98 -15.79
CA ASP A 293 20.13 25.16 -14.99
C ASP A 293 19.07 25.45 -13.90
N PRO A 294 18.97 24.62 -12.84
CA PRO A 294 18.02 24.82 -11.74
C PRO A 294 18.09 26.21 -11.10
N GLY A 295 19.32 26.74 -11.00
CA GLY A 295 19.57 28.05 -10.45
C GLY A 295 18.90 29.18 -11.22
N MET A 296 18.80 29.08 -12.55
CA MET A 296 18.12 30.09 -13.38
C MET A 296 16.61 30.05 -13.17
N ALA A 297 16.01 28.86 -13.06
CA ALA A 297 14.58 28.71 -12.75
C ALA A 297 14.25 29.35 -11.39
N MET A 298 15.04 29.04 -10.35
CA MET A 298 14.88 29.59 -9.01
C MET A 298 15.11 31.10 -8.97
N GLN A 299 16.15 31.62 -9.67
CA GLN A 299 16.42 33.05 -9.72
C GLN A 299 15.29 33.84 -10.37
N ARG A 300 14.64 33.27 -11.38
CA ARG A 300 13.45 33.86 -11.97
C ARG A 300 12.27 33.80 -10.99
N GLY A 301 12.08 32.68 -10.28
CA GLY A 301 11.08 32.54 -9.22
C GLY A 301 11.20 33.62 -8.12
N LEU A 302 12.43 33.90 -7.67
CA LEU A 302 12.71 34.94 -6.67
C LEU A 302 12.25 36.36 -7.08
N THR A 303 11.99 36.61 -8.36
CA THR A 303 11.43 37.90 -8.79
C THR A 303 9.95 38.09 -8.44
N TYR A 304 9.27 37.01 -8.05
CA TYR A 304 7.85 37.03 -7.70
C TYR A 304 7.61 36.88 -6.19
N GLY A 305 8.58 36.35 -5.44
CA GLY A 305 8.50 36.17 -4.01
C GLY A 305 9.62 35.31 -3.44
N SER A 306 9.54 34.97 -2.17
CA SER A 306 10.51 34.10 -1.51
C SER A 306 10.28 32.62 -1.86
N LEU A 307 11.38 31.83 -1.97
CA LEU A 307 11.30 30.42 -2.31
C LEU A 307 11.26 29.55 -1.04
N THR A 308 10.47 28.49 -1.10
CA THR A 308 10.42 27.43 -0.09
C THR A 308 10.25 26.07 -0.75
N THR A 309 10.47 24.98 -0.01
CA THR A 309 10.30 23.60 -0.47
C THR A 309 11.03 23.34 -1.80
N ILE A 310 12.36 23.61 -1.79
CA ILE A 310 13.19 23.45 -2.98
C ILE A 310 13.69 22.01 -3.05
N ILE A 311 13.34 21.30 -4.13
CA ILE A 311 13.76 19.93 -4.42
C ILE A 311 14.45 19.95 -5.79
N ILE A 312 15.66 19.42 -5.86
CA ILE A 312 16.43 19.28 -7.11
C ILE A 312 16.99 17.86 -7.16
N GLU A 313 16.51 17.07 -8.11
CA GLU A 313 16.90 15.68 -8.31
C GLU A 313 17.65 15.52 -9.63
N ASN A 314 18.72 14.72 -9.65
CA ASN A 314 19.46 14.42 -10.86
C ASN A 314 18.87 13.17 -11.55
N MET A 315 18.01 13.38 -12.53
CA MET A 315 17.30 12.32 -13.25
C MET A 315 18.23 11.34 -13.98
N ARG A 316 19.46 11.74 -14.33
CA ARG A 316 20.45 10.83 -14.92
C ARG A 316 20.99 9.87 -13.88
N LEU A 317 21.33 10.35 -12.68
CA LEU A 317 21.77 9.48 -11.58
C LEU A 317 20.64 8.53 -11.17
N GLU A 318 19.43 9.06 -10.98
CA GLU A 318 18.26 8.25 -10.63
C GLU A 318 17.95 7.18 -11.69
N ARG A 319 18.07 7.52 -12.99
CA ARG A 319 17.95 6.53 -14.06
C ARG A 319 19.07 5.49 -14.01
N ASP A 320 20.32 5.95 -13.84
CA ASP A 320 21.49 5.05 -13.84
C ASP A 320 21.45 4.11 -12.62
N GLU A 321 20.97 4.56 -11.47
CA GLU A 321 20.68 3.74 -10.29
C GLU A 321 19.57 2.72 -10.57
N LYS A 322 18.45 3.15 -11.17
CA LYS A 322 17.35 2.24 -11.57
C LYS A 322 17.81 1.20 -12.59
N ILE A 323 18.61 1.60 -13.61
CA ILE A 323 19.18 0.69 -14.61
C ILE A 323 20.18 -0.27 -13.95
N SER A 324 21.00 0.19 -13.02
CA SER A 324 21.95 -0.63 -12.27
C SER A 324 21.20 -1.65 -11.40
N ALA A 325 20.20 -1.23 -10.66
CA ALA A 325 19.35 -2.11 -9.85
C ALA A 325 18.56 -3.12 -10.72
N MET A 326 18.09 -2.70 -11.92
CA MET A 326 17.46 -3.64 -12.87
C MET A 326 18.45 -4.65 -13.44
N LYS A 327 19.68 -4.21 -13.78
CA LYS A 327 20.74 -5.11 -14.25
C LYS A 327 21.24 -6.05 -13.16
N GLU A 328 21.32 -5.60 -11.91
CA GLU A 328 21.65 -6.46 -10.78
C GLU A 328 20.55 -7.50 -10.53
N LYS A 329 19.27 -7.09 -10.57
CA LYS A 329 18.13 -8.03 -10.52
C LYS A 329 18.13 -9.01 -11.70
N GLU A 330 18.50 -8.57 -12.91
CA GLU A 330 18.56 -9.42 -14.09
C GLU A 330 19.77 -10.37 -14.03
N MET A 331 20.93 -9.92 -13.49
CA MET A 331 22.08 -10.78 -13.20
C MET A 331 21.76 -11.79 -12.08
N GLN A 332 21.06 -11.40 -11.04
CA GLN A 332 20.59 -12.31 -9.99
C GLN A 332 19.57 -13.30 -10.53
N ASN A 333 18.61 -12.86 -11.34
CA ASN A 333 17.64 -13.73 -12.01
C ASN A 333 18.32 -14.68 -13.01
N THR A 334 19.35 -14.22 -13.74
CA THR A 334 20.12 -15.06 -14.67
C THR A 334 21.01 -16.06 -13.90
N ALA A 335 21.63 -15.63 -12.79
CA ALA A 335 22.39 -16.51 -11.91
C ALA A 335 21.48 -17.55 -11.21
N ASN A 336 20.29 -17.14 -10.79
CA ASN A 336 19.28 -18.03 -10.23
C ASN A 336 18.73 -19.00 -11.30
N ALA A 337 18.45 -18.52 -12.53
CA ALA A 337 18.06 -19.36 -13.66
C ALA A 337 19.18 -20.33 -14.08
N GLU A 338 20.45 -19.91 -14.07
CA GLU A 338 21.60 -20.81 -14.34
C GLU A 338 21.80 -21.80 -13.17
N ASN A 339 21.51 -21.42 -11.94
CA ASN A 339 21.53 -22.33 -10.80
C ASN A 339 20.32 -23.29 -10.81
N GLU A 340 19.15 -22.83 -11.24
CA GLU A 340 17.97 -23.67 -11.47
C GLU A 340 18.19 -24.63 -12.65
N ILE A 341 18.84 -24.20 -13.74
CA ILE A 341 19.20 -25.08 -14.87
C ILE A 341 20.26 -26.10 -14.44
N LYS A 342 21.25 -25.72 -13.64
CA LYS A 342 22.24 -26.64 -13.07
C LYS A 342 21.65 -27.57 -12.01
N ALA A 343 20.60 -27.13 -11.29
CA ALA A 343 19.81 -27.96 -10.39
C ALA A 343 18.88 -28.90 -11.19
N ALA A 344 18.27 -28.40 -12.28
CA ALA A 344 17.41 -29.21 -13.16
C ALA A 344 18.17 -30.32 -13.95
N GLU A 345 19.44 -30.10 -14.28
CA GLU A 345 20.30 -31.16 -14.91
C GLU A 345 20.75 -32.23 -13.89
N LYS A 346 20.49 -32.03 -12.59
CA LYS A 346 20.79 -33.03 -11.54
C LYS A 346 19.56 -33.76 -11.01
N ASN A 347 18.36 -33.35 -11.42
CA ASN A 347 17.14 -33.99 -10.95
C ASN A 347 16.74 -35.09 -11.98
N GLU A 348 17.03 -36.33 -11.63
CA GLU A 348 16.18 -37.47 -12.00
C GLU A 348 14.73 -37.12 -11.62
N PRO A 349 13.70 -37.64 -12.33
CA PRO A 349 12.31 -37.27 -12.07
C PRO A 349 11.99 -37.49 -10.59
N GLU A 350 11.81 -36.40 -9.85
CA GLU A 350 11.32 -36.46 -8.48
C GLU A 350 9.98 -37.18 -8.49
N VAL A 351 9.95 -38.29 -7.77
CA VAL A 351 8.72 -38.91 -7.30
C VAL A 351 7.92 -37.79 -6.64
N PRO A 352 6.63 -37.57 -6.95
CA PRO A 352 5.82 -36.53 -6.32
C PRO A 352 6.05 -36.58 -4.81
N ALA A 353 6.56 -35.49 -4.22
CA ALA A 353 6.76 -35.42 -2.79
C ALA A 353 5.45 -35.81 -2.12
N GLU A 354 5.49 -36.74 -1.16
CA GLU A 354 4.30 -37.14 -0.41
C GLU A 354 3.61 -35.89 0.15
N GLU A 355 2.31 -35.80 -0.05
CA GLU A 355 1.52 -34.67 0.44
C GLU A 355 1.67 -34.57 1.97
N LYS A 356 2.15 -33.43 2.46
CA LYS A 356 2.30 -33.19 3.89
C LYS A 356 0.93 -33.04 4.54
N GLU A 357 0.79 -33.44 5.78
CA GLU A 357 -0.43 -33.20 6.55
C GLU A 357 -0.56 -31.70 6.88
N MET A 358 0.56 -31.04 7.21
CA MET A 358 0.64 -29.63 7.56
C MET A 358 1.72 -28.91 6.72
N GLY A 359 1.43 -27.70 6.27
CA GLY A 359 2.37 -26.79 5.62
C GLY A 359 2.29 -25.40 6.21
N PHE A 360 3.36 -24.60 6.01
CA PHE A 360 3.49 -23.27 6.59
C PHE A 360 3.90 -22.25 5.54
N ILE A 361 3.18 -21.13 5.50
CA ILE A 361 3.51 -19.95 4.70
C ILE A 361 3.72 -18.77 5.65
N SER A 362 4.83 -18.07 5.52
CA SER A 362 5.12 -16.86 6.29
C SER A 362 5.34 -15.68 5.38
N VAL A 363 4.88 -14.50 5.78
CA VAL A 363 5.27 -13.24 5.15
C VAL A 363 6.41 -12.64 5.96
N SER A 364 7.53 -12.37 5.32
CA SER A 364 8.68 -11.75 5.98
C SER A 364 9.60 -11.05 4.99
N ILE A 365 10.48 -10.19 5.52
CA ILE A 365 11.54 -9.52 4.79
C ILE A 365 12.78 -9.44 5.69
N GLY A 366 13.95 -9.61 5.10
CA GLY A 366 15.23 -9.70 5.79
C GLY A 366 15.78 -11.12 5.72
N GLU A 367 17.04 -11.25 5.31
CA GLU A 367 17.66 -12.57 5.06
C GLU A 367 17.73 -13.40 6.36
N GLY A 368 18.13 -12.78 7.47
CA GLY A 368 18.21 -13.48 8.77
C GLY A 368 16.84 -13.93 9.29
N ILE A 369 15.82 -13.06 9.18
CA ILE A 369 14.43 -13.42 9.53
C ILE A 369 13.94 -14.58 8.65
N ASN A 370 14.23 -14.54 7.36
CA ASN A 370 13.84 -15.60 6.44
C ASN A 370 14.52 -16.93 6.79
N GLU A 371 15.79 -16.90 7.21
CA GLU A 371 16.51 -18.09 7.69
C GLU A 371 15.90 -18.67 8.97
N ILE A 372 15.50 -17.81 9.91
CA ILE A 372 14.79 -18.23 11.14
C ILE A 372 13.50 -18.95 10.76
N PHE A 373 12.67 -18.37 9.90
CA PHE A 373 11.43 -19.01 9.48
C PHE A 373 11.64 -20.34 8.73
N ARG A 374 12.66 -20.44 7.87
CA ARG A 374 13.02 -21.71 7.22
C ARG A 374 13.49 -22.74 8.25
N GLY A 375 14.29 -22.33 9.24
CA GLY A 375 14.74 -23.19 10.34
C GLY A 375 13.59 -23.72 11.20
N LEU A 376 12.51 -22.95 11.34
CA LEU A 376 11.28 -23.35 12.03
C LEU A 376 10.32 -24.20 11.16
N GLY A 377 10.69 -24.50 9.91
CA GLY A 377 9.93 -25.40 9.06
C GLY A 377 8.92 -24.73 8.13
N VAL A 378 9.04 -23.42 7.88
CA VAL A 378 8.21 -22.72 6.88
C VAL A 378 8.53 -23.24 5.48
N ASP A 379 7.50 -23.70 4.76
CA ASP A 379 7.61 -24.27 3.42
C ASP A 379 7.76 -23.20 2.34
N TYR A 380 7.12 -22.05 2.52
CA TYR A 380 7.16 -20.96 1.58
C TYR A 380 7.15 -19.60 2.28
N ILE A 381 8.07 -18.72 1.86
CA ILE A 381 8.15 -17.34 2.33
C ILE A 381 7.65 -16.42 1.22
N ILE A 382 6.71 -15.55 1.55
CA ILE A 382 6.28 -14.44 0.70
C ILE A 382 7.08 -13.22 1.14
N GLU A 383 7.97 -12.73 0.28
CA GLU A 383 8.75 -11.53 0.60
C GLU A 383 7.87 -10.28 0.58
N GLY A 384 7.91 -9.51 1.66
CA GLY A 384 7.15 -8.26 1.81
C GLY A 384 6.73 -7.98 3.24
N GLY A 385 5.79 -7.04 3.38
CA GLY A 385 5.15 -6.76 4.67
C GLY A 385 5.59 -5.49 5.36
N GLN A 386 6.57 -4.75 4.84
CA GLN A 386 6.99 -3.44 5.39
C GLN A 386 6.72 -2.31 4.38
N THR A 387 7.37 -2.35 3.23
CA THR A 387 7.21 -1.34 2.17
C THR A 387 6.22 -1.74 1.10
N MET A 388 5.96 -3.05 0.94
CA MET A 388 5.07 -3.60 -0.06
C MET A 388 4.25 -4.75 0.54
N ASN A 389 2.94 -4.54 0.67
CA ASN A 389 2.03 -5.58 1.13
C ASN A 389 1.76 -6.59 -0.01
N PRO A 390 1.97 -7.90 0.21
CA PRO A 390 1.59 -8.94 -0.73
C PRO A 390 0.11 -8.85 -1.10
N SER A 391 -0.21 -9.16 -2.36
CA SER A 391 -1.59 -9.23 -2.82
C SER A 391 -2.26 -10.55 -2.41
N THR A 392 -3.58 -10.61 -2.53
CA THR A 392 -4.32 -11.88 -2.41
C THR A 392 -3.84 -12.92 -3.43
N GLU A 393 -3.42 -12.48 -4.63
CA GLU A 393 -2.85 -13.35 -5.66
C GLU A 393 -1.50 -13.93 -5.25
N ASP A 394 -0.64 -13.13 -4.59
CA ASP A 394 0.65 -13.62 -4.06
C ASP A 394 0.43 -14.72 -3.00
N MET A 395 -0.61 -14.57 -2.15
CA MET A 395 -1.01 -15.59 -1.19
C MET A 395 -1.53 -16.86 -1.87
N LEU A 396 -2.38 -16.74 -2.89
CA LEU A 396 -2.90 -17.88 -3.65
C LEU A 396 -1.77 -18.64 -4.34
N ASN A 397 -0.84 -17.94 -4.96
CA ASN A 397 0.34 -18.53 -5.61
C ASN A 397 1.23 -19.27 -4.60
N ALA A 398 1.37 -18.76 -3.37
CA ALA A 398 2.11 -19.44 -2.31
C ALA A 398 1.37 -20.71 -1.85
N ILE A 399 0.05 -20.66 -1.68
CA ILE A 399 -0.79 -21.82 -1.32
C ILE A 399 -0.66 -22.94 -2.37
N GLU A 400 -0.63 -22.60 -3.66
CA GLU A 400 -0.45 -23.58 -4.75
C GLU A 400 0.91 -24.28 -4.67
N LYS A 401 1.97 -23.59 -4.28
CA LYS A 401 3.35 -24.12 -4.19
C LYS A 401 3.58 -25.02 -2.98
N VAL A 402 2.76 -24.94 -1.94
CA VAL A 402 2.89 -25.76 -0.75
C VAL A 402 2.05 -27.03 -0.90
N ASN A 403 2.70 -28.21 -1.04
CA ASN A 403 2.02 -29.51 -1.17
C ASN A 403 1.63 -30.05 0.20
N ALA A 404 0.54 -29.49 0.78
CA ALA A 404 0.00 -29.91 2.07
C ALA A 404 -1.53 -29.82 2.07
N LYS A 405 -2.18 -30.65 2.91
CA LYS A 405 -3.64 -30.63 3.08
C LYS A 405 -4.12 -29.45 3.89
N ASN A 406 -3.40 -29.16 4.97
CA ASN A 406 -3.67 -28.04 5.86
C ASN A 406 -2.49 -27.06 5.75
N ILE A 407 -2.76 -25.79 5.54
CA ILE A 407 -1.74 -24.76 5.40
C ILE A 407 -2.00 -23.64 6.40
N PHE A 408 -1.03 -23.41 7.27
CA PHE A 408 -1.01 -22.26 8.16
C PHE A 408 -0.37 -21.07 7.46
N ILE A 409 -1.02 -19.92 7.49
CA ILE A 409 -0.48 -18.65 6.97
C ILE A 409 -0.21 -17.72 8.14
N LEU A 410 1.02 -17.21 8.20
CA LEU A 410 1.52 -16.26 9.18
C LEU A 410 1.75 -14.91 8.48
N PRO A 411 0.78 -13.97 8.54
CA PRO A 411 0.90 -12.68 7.84
C PRO A 411 1.96 -11.75 8.39
N ASN A 412 2.25 -11.80 9.68
CA ASN A 412 3.26 -11.02 10.41
C ASN A 412 3.16 -9.49 10.24
N ASN A 413 2.00 -9.04 9.75
CA ASN A 413 1.66 -7.64 9.61
C ASN A 413 0.13 -7.49 9.61
N LYS A 414 -0.39 -6.56 10.41
CA LYS A 414 -1.83 -6.32 10.55
C LYS A 414 -2.51 -5.94 9.21
N ASN A 415 -1.78 -5.30 8.29
CA ASN A 415 -2.28 -4.88 6.98
C ASN A 415 -2.43 -6.06 6.00
N ILE A 416 -1.82 -7.21 6.29
CA ILE A 416 -1.82 -8.39 5.42
C ILE A 416 -2.86 -9.42 5.83
N ILE A 417 -3.29 -9.42 7.10
CA ILE A 417 -4.25 -10.40 7.64
C ILE A 417 -5.52 -10.48 6.78
N MET A 418 -6.03 -9.35 6.30
CA MET A 418 -7.24 -9.33 5.47
C MET A 418 -7.01 -9.98 4.11
N ALA A 419 -5.86 -9.75 3.46
CA ALA A 419 -5.51 -10.39 2.19
C ALA A 419 -5.32 -11.90 2.36
N ALA A 420 -4.70 -12.35 3.46
CA ALA A 420 -4.55 -13.76 3.79
C ALA A 420 -5.91 -14.45 4.02
N ASN A 421 -6.81 -13.83 4.79
CA ASN A 421 -8.17 -14.33 4.99
C ASN A 421 -8.98 -14.37 3.68
N GLN A 422 -8.77 -13.41 2.80
CA GLN A 422 -9.40 -13.39 1.49
C GLN A 422 -8.90 -14.54 0.62
N ALA A 423 -7.58 -14.80 0.60
CA ALA A 423 -7.00 -15.94 -0.11
C ALA A 423 -7.54 -17.28 0.45
N ALA A 424 -7.60 -17.43 1.79
CA ALA A 424 -8.20 -18.59 2.43
C ALA A 424 -9.65 -18.84 1.98
N SER A 425 -10.44 -17.76 1.86
CA SER A 425 -11.84 -17.86 1.41
C SER A 425 -12.01 -18.22 -0.08
N LEU A 426 -10.97 -18.08 -0.88
CA LEU A 426 -10.95 -18.38 -2.33
C LEU A 426 -10.37 -19.77 -2.64
N THR A 427 -9.73 -20.41 -1.66
CA THR A 427 -9.15 -21.75 -1.80
C THR A 427 -10.20 -22.80 -1.40
N GLU A 428 -10.52 -23.75 -2.29
CA GLU A 428 -11.54 -24.77 -2.06
C GLU A 428 -10.96 -26.19 -1.85
N ASP A 429 -9.74 -26.43 -2.31
CA ASP A 429 -9.09 -27.74 -2.38
C ASP A 429 -8.17 -28.05 -1.19
N LYS A 430 -7.82 -27.05 -0.38
CA LYS A 430 -6.97 -27.18 0.81
C LYS A 430 -7.61 -26.47 2.00
N ASN A 431 -7.30 -26.95 3.20
CA ASN A 431 -7.71 -26.28 4.44
C ASN A 431 -6.70 -25.18 4.79
N ILE A 432 -7.09 -23.92 4.65
CA ILE A 432 -6.23 -22.77 4.91
C ILE A 432 -6.59 -22.14 6.25
N ILE A 433 -5.60 -22.02 7.13
CA ILE A 433 -5.74 -21.50 8.48
C ILE A 433 -4.85 -20.28 8.63
N VAL A 434 -5.44 -19.10 8.83
CA VAL A 434 -4.69 -17.87 9.03
C VAL A 434 -4.51 -17.63 10.53
N ILE A 435 -3.27 -17.66 11.00
CA ILE A 435 -2.91 -17.24 12.35
C ILE A 435 -2.72 -15.73 12.31
N PRO A 436 -3.48 -14.92 13.07
CA PRO A 436 -3.52 -13.48 12.88
C PRO A 436 -2.32 -12.75 13.50
N THR A 437 -1.12 -13.19 13.13
CA THR A 437 0.15 -12.58 13.54
C THR A 437 0.29 -11.18 12.96
N LYS A 438 0.66 -10.21 13.80
CA LYS A 438 0.78 -8.80 13.43
C LYS A 438 2.23 -8.35 13.31
N THR A 439 3.16 -9.15 13.82
CA THR A 439 4.58 -8.85 13.89
C THR A 439 5.40 -10.12 13.61
N ILE A 440 6.66 -9.95 13.23
CA ILE A 440 7.59 -11.07 13.00
C ILE A 440 7.77 -11.92 14.27
N PRO A 441 8.02 -11.33 15.47
CA PRO A 441 8.09 -12.13 16.68
C PRO A 441 6.85 -13.00 16.92
N GLN A 442 5.66 -12.46 16.76
CA GLN A 442 4.42 -13.25 16.87
C GLN A 442 4.40 -14.46 15.93
N GLY A 443 4.93 -14.31 14.71
CA GLY A 443 5.04 -15.40 13.75
C GLY A 443 6.03 -16.47 14.21
N ILE A 444 7.14 -16.08 14.80
CA ILE A 444 8.15 -16.98 15.37
C ILE A 444 7.56 -17.74 16.55
N THR A 445 6.97 -17.06 17.52
CA THR A 445 6.32 -17.67 18.68
C THR A 445 5.19 -18.63 18.28
N ALA A 446 4.39 -18.27 17.27
CA ALA A 446 3.37 -19.17 16.75
C ALA A 446 3.97 -20.50 16.28
N LEU A 447 5.07 -20.47 15.51
CA LEU A 447 5.71 -21.68 14.99
C LEU A 447 6.40 -22.50 16.09
N VAL A 448 7.02 -21.84 17.06
CA VAL A 448 7.66 -22.53 18.21
C VAL A 448 6.62 -23.31 19.03
N ASN A 449 5.38 -22.82 19.10
CA ASN A 449 4.29 -23.44 19.84
C ASN A 449 3.46 -24.44 19.00
N TYR A 450 3.86 -24.71 17.76
CA TYR A 450 3.22 -25.73 16.93
C TYR A 450 3.54 -27.15 17.43
N ILE A 451 2.52 -28.00 17.54
CA ILE A 451 2.64 -29.41 17.94
C ILE A 451 2.30 -30.33 16.77
N PRO A 452 3.27 -31.09 16.21
CA PRO A 452 3.06 -31.91 15.00
C PRO A 452 1.95 -32.95 15.10
N ASP A 453 1.73 -33.52 16.29
CA ASP A 453 0.74 -34.59 16.52
C ASP A 453 -0.65 -34.07 16.93
N SER A 454 -0.86 -32.74 16.94
CA SER A 454 -2.14 -32.10 17.27
C SER A 454 -2.98 -31.84 16.01
N THR A 455 -4.30 -31.64 16.19
CA THR A 455 -5.17 -31.28 15.07
C THR A 455 -4.85 -29.87 14.55
N PRO A 456 -5.21 -29.54 13.29
CA PRO A 456 -5.06 -28.18 12.78
C PRO A 456 -5.79 -27.15 13.63
N GLU A 457 -6.97 -27.47 14.15
CA GLU A 457 -7.80 -26.62 14.98
C GLU A 457 -7.17 -26.36 16.35
N ASP A 458 -6.67 -27.41 17.02
CA ASP A 458 -5.99 -27.29 18.32
C ASP A 458 -4.69 -26.47 18.19
N ASN A 459 -3.94 -26.65 17.09
CA ASN A 459 -2.77 -25.84 16.78
C ASN A 459 -3.12 -24.37 16.52
N ALA A 460 -4.20 -24.12 15.77
CA ALA A 460 -4.66 -22.76 15.49
C ALA A 460 -5.06 -22.03 16.78
N GLU A 461 -5.77 -22.70 17.69
CA GLU A 461 -6.14 -22.14 18.99
C GLU A 461 -4.92 -21.84 19.83
N ARG A 462 -4.00 -22.80 20.01
CA ARG A 462 -2.75 -22.63 20.76
C ARG A 462 -1.89 -21.51 20.22
N MET A 463 -1.57 -21.55 18.92
CA MET A 463 -0.78 -20.52 18.27
C MET A 463 -1.44 -19.15 18.41
N GLY A 464 -2.77 -19.09 18.30
CA GLY A 464 -3.56 -17.87 18.46
C GLY A 464 -3.58 -17.31 19.88
N GLU A 465 -3.46 -18.16 20.91
CA GLU A 465 -3.33 -17.76 22.32
C GLU A 465 -1.91 -17.24 22.62
N GLU A 466 -0.88 -18.00 22.23
CA GLU A 466 0.51 -17.67 22.52
C GLU A 466 0.98 -16.37 21.88
N ILE A 467 0.55 -16.05 20.67
CA ILE A 467 0.90 -14.77 20.03
C ILE A 467 0.35 -13.54 20.77
N GLN A 468 -0.63 -13.68 21.65
CA GLN A 468 -1.14 -12.57 22.47
C GLN A 468 -0.21 -12.22 23.64
N LEU A 469 0.68 -13.12 24.03
CA LEU A 469 1.64 -12.91 25.11
C LEU A 469 2.85 -12.12 24.64
N VAL A 470 3.14 -12.16 23.34
CA VAL A 470 4.30 -11.48 22.74
C VAL A 470 4.07 -9.97 22.67
N LYS A 471 4.91 -9.21 23.33
CA LYS A 471 5.01 -7.76 23.16
C LYS A 471 6.09 -7.46 22.12
N THR A 472 5.78 -6.62 21.14
CA THR A 472 6.73 -6.26 20.09
C THR A 472 7.03 -4.78 20.10
N GLY A 473 8.34 -4.43 20.05
CA GLY A 473 8.85 -3.09 19.82
C GLY A 473 9.60 -3.01 18.50
N GLN A 474 9.47 -1.89 17.80
CA GLN A 474 10.16 -1.63 16.54
C GLN A 474 10.80 -0.26 16.58
N VAL A 475 12.07 -0.15 16.21
CA VAL A 475 12.80 1.12 16.22
C VAL A 475 13.10 1.57 14.80
N THR A 476 12.65 2.80 14.48
CA THR A 476 12.84 3.45 13.18
C THR A 476 13.06 4.95 13.37
N TYR A 477 13.12 5.72 12.30
CA TYR A 477 13.26 7.18 12.34
C TYR A 477 12.01 7.90 11.82
N ALA A 478 11.82 9.12 12.26
CA ALA A 478 10.73 9.98 11.84
C ALA A 478 11.05 10.67 10.49
N VAL A 479 10.21 10.49 9.48
CA VAL A 479 10.37 11.10 8.16
C VAL A 479 9.90 12.55 8.10
N ARG A 480 9.19 13.05 9.13
CA ARG A 480 8.68 14.42 9.23
C ARG A 480 8.35 14.80 10.67
N ASP A 481 8.21 16.10 10.93
CA ASP A 481 7.70 16.59 12.19
C ASP A 481 6.23 16.18 12.37
N THR A 482 5.89 15.66 13.55
CA THR A 482 4.52 15.26 13.89
C THR A 482 4.33 15.26 15.41
N VAL A 483 3.08 15.13 15.85
CA VAL A 483 2.73 14.89 17.25
C VAL A 483 1.84 13.65 17.28
N ILE A 484 2.26 12.61 18.00
CA ILE A 484 1.51 11.36 18.14
C ILE A 484 1.55 10.95 19.62
N ASP A 485 0.42 10.57 20.19
CA ASP A 485 0.28 10.16 21.60
C ASP A 485 0.86 11.20 22.57
N ASP A 486 0.58 12.51 22.33
CA ASP A 486 1.10 13.66 23.08
C ASP A 486 2.64 13.81 23.06
N LYS A 487 3.36 13.06 22.23
CA LYS A 487 4.81 13.18 22.03
C LYS A 487 5.12 14.03 20.81
N GLU A 488 5.92 15.08 21.01
CA GLU A 488 6.50 15.85 19.88
C GLU A 488 7.61 15.01 19.22
N ILE A 489 7.51 14.77 17.94
CA ILE A 489 8.45 14.02 17.12
C ILE A 489 8.95 14.95 16.04
N LYS A 490 10.26 15.10 15.94
CA LYS A 490 10.90 15.87 14.88
C LYS A 490 11.42 14.95 13.80
N GLN A 491 11.56 15.50 12.60
CA GLN A 491 12.22 14.77 11.51
C GLN A 491 13.60 14.28 11.98
N ASP A 492 13.93 13.06 11.59
CA ASP A 492 15.16 12.33 11.94
C ASP A 492 15.27 11.91 13.43
N ASP A 493 14.26 12.15 14.27
CA ASP A 493 14.22 11.53 15.61
C ASP A 493 14.03 10.01 15.49
N TYR A 494 14.67 9.26 16.38
CA TYR A 494 14.41 7.83 16.54
C TYR A 494 13.12 7.62 17.32
N MET A 495 12.32 6.64 16.87
CA MET A 495 11.05 6.27 17.47
C MET A 495 11.04 4.79 17.85
N GLY A 496 10.71 4.50 19.10
CA GLY A 496 10.35 3.17 19.55
C GLY A 496 8.83 2.98 19.48
N ILE A 497 8.37 2.12 18.58
CA ILE A 497 6.96 1.86 18.31
C ILE A 497 6.59 0.51 18.91
N GLY A 498 5.66 0.50 19.85
CA GLY A 498 5.11 -0.72 20.44
C GLY A 498 3.73 -1.09 19.90
N ASP A 499 3.15 -2.15 20.45
CA ASP A 499 1.83 -2.66 20.00
C ASP A 499 0.69 -1.63 20.13
N LYS A 500 0.79 -0.70 21.07
CA LYS A 500 -0.27 0.27 21.41
C LYS A 500 0.02 1.70 20.97
N GLY A 501 1.19 1.99 20.42
CA GLY A 501 1.59 3.32 20.02
C GLY A 501 3.09 3.58 20.23
N ILE A 502 3.48 4.84 20.31
CA ILE A 502 4.87 5.24 20.46
C ILE A 502 5.29 5.17 21.92
N LEU A 503 6.25 4.29 22.22
CA LEU A 503 6.79 4.08 23.56
C LEU A 503 7.89 5.11 23.89
N SER A 504 8.83 5.35 22.95
CA SER A 504 9.95 6.26 23.15
C SER A 504 10.23 7.12 21.92
N VAL A 505 10.79 8.31 22.13
CA VAL A 505 11.24 9.23 21.06
C VAL A 505 12.52 9.93 21.52
N GLY A 506 13.53 9.99 20.68
CA GLY A 506 14.77 10.68 21.01
C GLY A 506 15.71 10.85 19.83
N THR A 507 16.75 11.67 20.02
CA THR A 507 17.82 11.91 19.04
C THR A 507 18.99 10.91 19.18
N ASP A 508 18.97 10.07 20.22
CA ASP A 508 19.97 9.04 20.49
C ASP A 508 19.30 7.67 20.37
N MET A 509 19.77 6.86 19.41
CA MET A 509 19.17 5.56 19.09
C MET A 509 19.21 4.60 20.27
N GLU A 510 20.39 4.42 20.87
CA GLU A 510 20.58 3.46 21.97
C GLU A 510 19.66 3.80 23.15
N LYS A 511 19.63 5.08 23.54
CA LYS A 511 18.76 5.54 24.62
C LYS A 511 17.28 5.33 24.29
N THR A 512 16.88 5.58 23.05
CA THR A 512 15.50 5.39 22.60
C THR A 512 15.10 3.91 22.62
N VAL A 513 16.02 3.00 22.24
CA VAL A 513 15.82 1.56 22.33
C VAL A 513 15.65 1.11 23.77
N LEU A 514 16.56 1.52 24.68
CA LEU A 514 16.50 1.14 26.09
C LEU A 514 15.25 1.69 26.80
N GLU A 515 14.85 2.93 26.51
CA GLU A 515 13.59 3.49 27.02
C GLU A 515 12.38 2.68 26.52
N MET A 516 12.36 2.27 25.24
CA MET A 516 11.30 1.42 24.70
C MET A 516 11.25 0.07 25.41
N ILE A 517 12.40 -0.59 25.58
CA ILE A 517 12.50 -1.88 26.28
C ILE A 517 11.97 -1.76 27.70
N GLY A 518 12.33 -0.70 28.44
CA GLY A 518 11.86 -0.46 29.80
C GLY A 518 10.34 -0.32 29.90
N GLU A 519 9.66 0.21 28.87
CA GLU A 519 8.19 0.28 28.80
C GLU A 519 7.54 -1.06 28.39
N MET A 520 8.33 -2.01 27.85
CA MET A 520 7.84 -3.32 27.41
C MET A 520 7.98 -4.40 28.47
N ILE A 521 9.06 -4.36 29.27
CA ILE A 521 9.35 -5.36 30.31
C ILE A 521 8.40 -5.18 31.50
N ASP A 522 7.87 -6.29 32.02
CA ASP A 522 7.09 -6.36 33.25
C ASP A 522 7.52 -7.56 34.13
N GLU A 523 6.80 -7.80 35.23
CA GLU A 523 7.12 -8.85 36.20
C GLU A 523 7.02 -10.29 35.63
N ASP A 524 6.29 -10.47 34.52
CA ASP A 524 6.08 -11.76 33.87
C ASP A 524 7.03 -11.99 32.68
N SER A 525 7.87 -11.02 32.33
CA SER A 525 8.80 -11.07 31.21
C SER A 525 9.99 -11.96 31.52
N ALA A 526 10.23 -12.99 30.69
CA ALA A 526 11.31 -13.99 30.88
C ALA A 526 12.36 -13.96 29.77
N ILE A 527 11.95 -13.66 28.52
CA ILE A 527 12.84 -13.68 27.35
C ILE A 527 12.68 -12.35 26.59
N LEU A 528 13.82 -11.79 26.16
CA LEU A 528 13.89 -10.64 25.27
C LEU A 528 14.76 -10.99 24.07
N SER A 529 14.17 -10.93 22.86
CA SER A 529 14.93 -11.17 21.63
C SER A 529 15.11 -9.88 20.85
N ILE A 530 16.33 -9.60 20.41
CA ILE A 530 16.71 -8.43 19.61
C ILE A 530 17.06 -8.89 18.20
N TYR A 531 16.27 -8.46 17.21
CA TYR A 531 16.53 -8.69 15.78
C TYR A 531 17.07 -7.39 15.17
N TYR A 532 18.39 -7.34 14.86
CA TYR A 532 18.98 -6.14 14.26
C TYR A 532 18.87 -6.13 12.73
N GLY A 533 18.58 -4.95 12.18
CA GLY A 533 18.35 -4.72 10.77
C GLY A 533 19.63 -4.65 9.93
N GLU A 534 19.47 -4.50 8.61
CA GLU A 534 20.59 -4.45 7.66
C GLU A 534 21.55 -3.26 7.86
N GLU A 535 21.05 -2.14 8.38
CA GLU A 535 21.84 -0.94 8.69
C GLU A 535 22.59 -1.02 10.03
N MET A 536 22.38 -2.08 10.81
CA MET A 536 22.97 -2.27 12.13
C MET A 536 24.03 -3.37 12.12
N ASN A 537 24.85 -3.42 13.16
CA ASN A 537 25.84 -4.45 13.34
C ASN A 537 25.65 -5.21 14.66
N GLU A 538 26.25 -6.38 14.73
CA GLU A 538 26.15 -7.28 15.89
C GLU A 538 26.72 -6.66 17.17
N ASP A 539 27.82 -5.89 17.08
CA ASP A 539 28.45 -5.26 18.24
C ASP A 539 27.49 -4.29 18.93
N SER A 540 26.80 -3.41 18.15
CA SER A 540 25.82 -2.47 18.70
C SER A 540 24.60 -3.16 19.31
N ALA A 541 24.17 -4.28 18.74
CA ALA A 541 23.06 -5.07 19.29
C ALA A 541 23.46 -5.75 20.60
N ASN A 542 24.70 -6.27 20.69
CA ASN A 542 25.24 -6.85 21.91
C ASN A 542 25.44 -5.81 23.01
N GLU A 543 25.88 -4.58 22.70
CA GLU A 543 25.97 -3.49 23.69
C GLU A 543 24.60 -3.15 24.32
N ILE A 544 23.51 -3.21 23.52
CA ILE A 544 22.15 -3.06 24.05
C ILE A 544 21.79 -4.24 24.95
N ALA A 545 22.08 -5.48 24.50
CA ALA A 545 21.81 -6.70 25.25
C ALA A 545 22.51 -6.70 26.62
N GLU A 546 23.81 -6.38 26.67
CA GLU A 546 24.56 -6.27 27.92
C GLU A 546 23.93 -5.28 28.92
N LYS A 547 23.45 -4.12 28.45
CA LYS A 547 22.78 -3.11 29.28
C LYS A 547 21.42 -3.59 29.80
N VAL A 548 20.68 -4.33 28.97
CA VAL A 548 19.40 -4.91 29.38
C VAL A 548 19.62 -5.99 30.43
N GLU A 549 20.60 -6.88 30.25
CA GLU A 549 20.96 -7.91 31.25
C GLU A 549 21.43 -7.31 32.57
N GLU A 550 22.17 -6.17 32.54
CA GLU A 550 22.57 -5.46 33.74
C GLU A 550 21.37 -4.86 34.51
N GLU A 551 20.38 -4.31 33.78
CA GLU A 551 19.20 -3.66 34.36
C GLU A 551 18.10 -4.65 34.75
N TYR A 552 17.94 -5.74 33.96
CA TYR A 552 16.91 -6.78 34.15
C TYR A 552 17.54 -8.19 34.23
N PRO A 553 18.24 -8.53 35.34
CA PRO A 553 19.04 -9.77 35.46
C PRO A 553 18.20 -11.06 35.43
N ASP A 554 16.87 -10.98 35.55
CA ASP A 554 15.97 -12.13 35.51
C ASP A 554 15.42 -12.38 34.09
N VAL A 555 15.76 -11.54 33.08
CA VAL A 555 15.35 -11.65 31.68
C VAL A 555 16.51 -12.21 30.87
N GLU A 556 16.28 -13.32 30.16
CA GLU A 556 17.26 -13.88 29.22
C GLU A 556 17.23 -13.06 27.91
N VAL A 557 18.39 -12.57 27.44
CA VAL A 557 18.48 -11.73 26.24
C VAL A 557 19.14 -12.51 25.11
N GLU A 558 18.45 -12.54 23.94
CA GLU A 558 18.95 -13.15 22.72
C GLU A 558 19.15 -12.10 21.63
N VAL A 559 20.25 -12.22 20.88
CA VAL A 559 20.57 -11.32 19.76
C VAL A 559 20.62 -12.10 18.46
N HIS A 560 19.86 -11.67 17.47
CA HIS A 560 19.75 -12.32 16.17
C HIS A 560 19.94 -11.32 15.02
N TYR A 561 20.63 -11.75 13.97
CA TYR A 561 20.62 -11.00 12.72
C TYR A 561 19.25 -11.15 12.06
N GLY A 562 18.54 -10.04 11.89
CA GLY A 562 17.27 -10.01 11.18
C GLY A 562 17.42 -9.63 9.72
N GLY A 563 18.30 -8.66 9.41
CA GLY A 563 18.53 -8.14 8.08
C GLY A 563 17.31 -7.41 7.48
N GLN A 564 16.34 -7.02 8.31
CA GLN A 564 15.16 -6.27 7.88
C GLN A 564 15.54 -4.83 7.54
N PRO A 565 14.95 -4.26 6.45
CA PRO A 565 15.08 -2.84 6.11
C PRO A 565 14.19 -1.97 7.02
N ILE A 566 14.44 -0.66 7.06
CA ILE A 566 13.64 0.40 7.72
C ILE A 566 13.70 0.35 9.25
N TYR A 567 13.58 -0.84 9.85
CA TYR A 567 13.64 -0.99 11.30
C TYR A 567 15.05 -1.38 11.73
N TYR A 568 15.70 -0.48 12.45
CA TYR A 568 17.03 -0.72 13.05
C TYR A 568 17.02 -1.92 13.98
N TYR A 569 15.97 -2.01 14.78
CA TYR A 569 15.72 -3.13 15.68
C TYR A 569 14.25 -3.53 15.69
N VAL A 570 14.00 -4.83 15.70
CA VAL A 570 12.73 -5.43 16.09
C VAL A 570 12.99 -6.21 17.38
N ILE A 571 12.18 -5.98 18.40
CA ILE A 571 12.38 -6.53 19.72
C ILE A 571 11.11 -7.24 20.17
N SER A 572 11.24 -8.46 20.70
CA SER A 572 10.16 -9.15 21.40
C SER A 572 10.45 -9.23 22.88
N VAL A 573 9.39 -9.20 23.68
CA VAL A 573 9.40 -9.50 25.11
C VAL A 573 8.30 -10.52 25.37
N GLU A 574 8.69 -11.65 25.97
CA GLU A 574 7.84 -12.81 26.26
C GLU A 574 7.95 -13.25 27.70
#